data_db77c286b70a192e02c82f8cc406b050
#
_entry.id   db77c286b70a192e02c82f8cc406b050
#
_cell.length_a   1.000
_cell.length_b   1.000
_cell.length_c   1.000
_cell.angle_alpha   90.00
_cell.angle_beta   90.00
_cell.angle_gamma   90.00
#
_symmetry.space_group_name_H-M   'P 1'
#
loop_
_entity.id
_entity.type
_entity.pdbx_description
1 polymer ?
#
loop_
_entity_poly.entity_id
_entity_poly.type
_entity_poly.pdbx_seq_one_letter_code
_entity_poly.pdbx_strand_id
1 'polypeptide(L)'
;MASALNGHVPESPADQRRIVHHEADVVIVGAGVLGCALAVALGKQGRSVFLLEKSLEEPNRIVGELLQPGGVQALERLGLRDCLDDIDGIDVRGYWISYFGEPVLLEYPKSTPTSPTPLGRAFHHGRFVMKLRAAALACPNVTVVETKVTDLVTSSHTQAVLGVECLTKNVKDCYFANLTVAADGYNSEFRKQHHDYTPKRRSKFYGLELIDAKLPAPNTGHVLLSDNPPVLMYQIGTHETRILIDIPDNMPQASVKNGGVKGYLKNNILPRLPEGAQQPFSDALENGQLRSMPNSFLPASANKTPGLMILGDALNMRHPLTGGGMTVALNDVCLIRELLSPEIVPSLSNTGLVLEQLAEFHWRRKNSSSVINILAQALYSIFAADDRSLKALQRGCFRYFQVGPVSGPVGLLAGLIKQPFVLVSHFFSVAFLSIWLLLCDTPLTHILLFPYHAFMILYTACVVILPYIWTEIWY
;
A
#
# COMPACT_ATOMS: atom_id res chain seq x y z
N MET A 1 -34.56 -10.85 -2.90
CA MET A 1 -34.96 -10.09 -4.11
C MET A 1 -33.72 -9.32 -4.55
N ALA A 2 -33.12 -9.72 -5.67
CA ALA A 2 -32.01 -9.00 -6.27
C ALA A 2 -32.55 -7.65 -6.77
N SER A 3 -32.24 -6.57 -6.10
CA SER A 3 -32.55 -5.23 -6.57
C SER A 3 -31.41 -4.72 -7.44
N ALA A 4 -31.80 -4.22 -8.59
CA ALA A 4 -31.02 -3.53 -9.60
C ALA A 4 -30.22 -4.42 -10.55
N LEU A 5 -30.85 -5.32 -11.25
CA LEU A 5 -30.50 -5.58 -12.64
C LEU A 5 -30.80 -4.27 -13.41
N ASN A 6 -29.78 -3.54 -13.82
CA ASN A 6 -29.93 -2.55 -14.89
C ASN A 6 -30.65 -3.27 -16.03
N GLY A 7 -31.76 -2.72 -16.53
CA GLY A 7 -32.69 -3.36 -17.46
C GLY A 7 -32.13 -3.75 -18.83
N HIS A 8 -31.08 -4.55 -18.82
CA HIS A 8 -30.49 -5.16 -20.01
C HIS A 8 -31.28 -6.41 -20.34
N VAL A 9 -32.01 -6.40 -21.43
CA VAL A 9 -32.62 -7.62 -22.02
C VAL A 9 -31.45 -8.50 -22.45
N PRO A 10 -31.37 -9.79 -22.05
CA PRO A 10 -30.27 -10.66 -22.44
C PRO A 10 -30.22 -10.81 -23.97
N GLU A 11 -29.15 -10.35 -24.59
CA GLU A 11 -29.00 -10.38 -26.06
C GLU A 11 -28.46 -11.72 -26.57
N SER A 12 -27.88 -12.56 -25.70
CA SER A 12 -27.27 -13.83 -26.05
C SER A 12 -27.58 -14.97 -25.09
N PRO A 13 -27.43 -16.25 -25.51
CA PRO A 13 -27.52 -17.40 -24.59
C PRO A 13 -26.50 -17.34 -23.45
N ALA A 14 -25.34 -16.70 -23.67
CA ALA A 14 -24.33 -16.49 -22.61
C ALA A 14 -24.84 -15.51 -21.54
N ASP A 15 -25.54 -14.44 -21.93
CA ASP A 15 -26.10 -13.48 -20.99
C ASP A 15 -27.22 -14.11 -20.15
N GLN A 16 -28.01 -14.98 -20.77
CA GLN A 16 -29.05 -15.76 -20.04
C GLN A 16 -28.40 -16.68 -18.99
N ARG A 17 -27.33 -17.41 -19.33
CA ARG A 17 -26.62 -18.27 -18.38
C ARG A 17 -26.03 -17.46 -17.22
N ARG A 18 -25.48 -16.29 -17.48
CA ARG A 18 -24.94 -15.39 -16.44
C ARG A 18 -25.99 -15.01 -15.42
N ILE A 19 -27.21 -14.73 -15.86
CA ILE A 19 -28.33 -14.38 -14.98
C ILE A 19 -28.82 -15.59 -14.18
N VAL A 20 -29.02 -16.73 -14.85
CA VAL A 20 -29.62 -17.93 -14.23
C VAL A 20 -28.67 -18.67 -13.31
N HIS A 21 -27.38 -18.75 -13.67
CA HIS A 21 -26.39 -19.59 -12.97
C HIS A 21 -25.31 -18.77 -12.26
N HIS A 22 -25.43 -17.44 -12.20
CA HIS A 22 -24.37 -16.56 -11.64
C HIS A 22 -23.01 -16.86 -12.26
N GLU A 23 -22.96 -17.07 -13.59
CA GLU A 23 -21.73 -17.37 -14.31
C GLU A 23 -21.18 -16.11 -15.00
N ALA A 24 -19.88 -15.84 -14.86
CA ALA A 24 -19.20 -14.73 -15.50
C ALA A 24 -17.82 -15.16 -16.04
N ASP A 25 -17.14 -14.28 -16.77
CA ASP A 25 -15.74 -14.52 -17.14
C ASP A 25 -14.85 -14.40 -15.90
N VAL A 26 -15.15 -13.45 -15.00
CA VAL A 26 -14.37 -13.17 -13.81
C VAL A 26 -15.26 -12.94 -12.57
N VAL A 27 -14.90 -13.56 -11.46
CA VAL A 27 -15.40 -13.22 -10.12
C VAL A 27 -14.28 -12.54 -9.35
N ILE A 28 -14.54 -11.33 -8.81
CA ILE A 28 -13.59 -10.59 -7.98
C ILE A 28 -14.14 -10.53 -6.56
N VAL A 29 -13.38 -11.01 -5.59
CA VAL A 29 -13.71 -10.99 -4.16
C VAL A 29 -13.06 -9.78 -3.50
N GLY A 30 -13.89 -8.82 -3.09
CA GLY A 30 -13.50 -7.57 -2.44
C GLY A 30 -13.60 -6.35 -3.35
N ALA A 31 -14.53 -5.44 -3.04
CA ALA A 31 -14.71 -4.14 -3.71
C ALA A 31 -13.95 -3.01 -2.99
N GLY A 32 -12.65 -3.25 -2.74
CA GLY A 32 -11.68 -2.24 -2.32
C GLY A 32 -11.04 -1.54 -3.53
N VAL A 33 -9.97 -0.77 -3.28
CA VAL A 33 -9.27 0.00 -4.32
C VAL A 33 -8.87 -0.87 -5.53
N LEU A 34 -8.23 -2.01 -5.28
CA LEU A 34 -7.78 -2.91 -6.35
C LEU A 34 -8.95 -3.59 -7.05
N GLY A 35 -9.88 -4.18 -6.28
CA GLY A 35 -10.98 -4.95 -6.87
C GLY A 35 -11.88 -4.11 -7.75
N CYS A 36 -12.23 -2.88 -7.33
CA CYS A 36 -13.00 -1.95 -8.16
C CYS A 36 -12.26 -1.54 -9.43
N ALA A 37 -10.97 -1.17 -9.30
CA ALA A 37 -10.17 -0.77 -10.44
C ALA A 37 -9.99 -1.91 -11.46
N LEU A 38 -9.80 -3.15 -10.98
CA LEU A 38 -9.70 -4.34 -11.83
C LEU A 38 -11.03 -4.67 -12.50
N ALA A 39 -12.14 -4.59 -11.78
CA ALA A 39 -13.47 -4.83 -12.33
C ALA A 39 -13.76 -3.88 -13.50
N VAL A 40 -13.50 -2.58 -13.32
CA VAL A 40 -13.65 -1.58 -14.38
C VAL A 40 -12.71 -1.86 -15.56
N ALA A 41 -11.45 -2.21 -15.28
CA ALA A 41 -10.46 -2.48 -16.32
C ALA A 41 -10.84 -3.67 -17.21
N LEU A 42 -11.27 -4.77 -16.60
CA LEU A 42 -11.70 -5.98 -17.31
C LEU A 42 -13.08 -5.80 -17.97
N GLY A 43 -14.02 -5.13 -17.27
CA GLY A 43 -15.34 -4.82 -17.84
C GLY A 43 -15.26 -3.94 -19.09
N LYS A 44 -14.36 -2.94 -19.12
CA LYS A 44 -14.08 -2.13 -20.32
C LYS A 44 -13.48 -2.94 -21.49
N GLN A 45 -12.90 -4.10 -21.22
CA GLN A 45 -12.41 -5.05 -22.24
C GLN A 45 -13.50 -6.03 -22.73
N GLY A 46 -14.75 -5.86 -22.30
CA GLY A 46 -15.86 -6.73 -22.67
C GLY A 46 -15.97 -8.01 -21.84
N ARG A 47 -15.13 -8.19 -20.80
CA ARG A 47 -15.26 -9.32 -19.86
C ARG A 47 -16.47 -9.09 -18.95
N SER A 48 -17.28 -10.12 -18.73
CA SER A 48 -18.30 -10.10 -17.69
C SER A 48 -17.66 -10.31 -16.33
N VAL A 49 -18.03 -9.45 -15.35
CA VAL A 49 -17.40 -9.44 -14.04
C VAL A 49 -18.47 -9.41 -12.94
N PHE A 50 -18.41 -10.36 -12.01
CA PHE A 50 -19.03 -10.21 -10.69
C PHE A 50 -18.02 -9.62 -9.71
N LEU A 51 -18.35 -8.48 -9.11
CA LEU A 51 -17.59 -7.85 -8.04
C LEU A 51 -18.34 -8.06 -6.72
N LEU A 52 -17.81 -8.92 -5.86
CA LEU A 52 -18.45 -9.36 -4.62
C LEU A 52 -17.83 -8.64 -3.42
N GLU A 53 -18.66 -8.04 -2.58
CA GLU A 53 -18.22 -7.33 -1.36
C GLU A 53 -19.15 -7.63 -0.19
N LYS A 54 -18.57 -7.83 0.98
CA LYS A 54 -19.34 -8.14 2.20
C LYS A 54 -20.16 -6.98 2.73
N SER A 55 -19.74 -5.73 2.46
CA SER A 55 -20.46 -4.50 2.82
C SER A 55 -20.14 -3.41 1.80
N LEU A 56 -21.19 -2.83 1.24
CA LEU A 56 -21.08 -1.70 0.33
C LEU A 56 -21.13 -0.34 1.05
N GLU A 57 -21.23 -0.32 2.37
CA GLU A 57 -21.12 0.91 3.16
C GLU A 57 -19.73 1.53 3.01
N GLU A 58 -19.63 2.83 3.28
CA GLU A 58 -18.36 3.56 3.23
C GLU A 58 -17.37 2.97 4.26
N PRO A 59 -16.22 2.44 3.81
CA PRO A 59 -15.27 1.83 4.72
C PRO A 59 -14.52 2.88 5.53
N ASN A 60 -14.49 2.73 6.85
CA ASN A 60 -13.74 3.60 7.74
C ASN A 60 -12.39 2.96 8.11
N ARG A 61 -11.32 3.37 7.43
CA ARG A 61 -9.94 2.89 7.62
C ARG A 61 -9.01 4.06 7.90
N ILE A 62 -7.91 3.78 8.64
CA ILE A 62 -6.88 4.77 9.02
C ILE A 62 -5.62 4.71 8.16
N VAL A 63 -5.55 3.79 7.20
CA VAL A 63 -4.42 3.59 6.29
C VAL A 63 -4.94 3.44 4.87
N GLY A 64 -4.15 3.89 3.89
CA GLY A 64 -4.57 3.96 2.49
C GLY A 64 -5.27 5.29 2.19
N GLU A 65 -4.83 6.36 2.83
CA GLU A 65 -5.36 7.71 2.69
C GLU A 65 -4.40 8.66 1.95
N LEU A 66 -3.24 8.16 1.54
CA LEU A 66 -2.27 8.91 0.74
C LEU A 66 -1.88 8.09 -0.48
N LEU A 67 -2.18 8.61 -1.67
CA LEU A 67 -1.82 8.05 -2.96
C LEU A 67 -0.62 8.82 -3.53
N GLN A 68 0.46 8.09 -3.80
CA GLN A 68 1.66 8.67 -4.40
C GLN A 68 1.44 9.06 -5.87
N PRO A 69 2.24 9.97 -6.45
CA PRO A 69 2.09 10.39 -7.85
C PRO A 69 2.08 9.24 -8.86
N GLY A 70 2.90 8.20 -8.66
CA GLY A 70 2.88 7.01 -9.51
C GLY A 70 1.56 6.23 -9.47
N GLY A 71 0.82 6.32 -8.35
CA GLY A 71 -0.54 5.77 -8.23
C GLY A 71 -1.59 6.64 -8.93
N VAL A 72 -1.45 7.98 -8.88
CA VAL A 72 -2.31 8.90 -9.65
C VAL A 72 -2.16 8.64 -11.14
N GLN A 73 -0.92 8.51 -11.64
CA GLN A 73 -0.65 8.14 -13.04
C GLN A 73 -1.23 6.77 -13.41
N ALA A 74 -1.27 5.81 -12.49
CA ALA A 74 -1.89 4.52 -12.74
C ALA A 74 -3.43 4.66 -12.88
N LEU A 75 -4.08 5.47 -12.05
CA LEU A 75 -5.51 5.80 -12.21
C LEU A 75 -5.81 6.49 -13.54
N GLU A 76 -4.96 7.42 -13.98
CA GLU A 76 -5.08 8.06 -15.30
C GLU A 76 -5.04 7.02 -16.43
N ARG A 77 -4.06 6.11 -16.39
CA ARG A 77 -3.96 5.02 -17.39
C ARG A 77 -5.16 4.08 -17.37
N LEU A 78 -5.81 3.90 -16.22
CA LEU A 78 -7.02 3.09 -16.08
C LEU A 78 -8.31 3.84 -16.46
N GLY A 79 -8.23 5.17 -16.69
CA GLY A 79 -9.38 6.03 -16.92
C GLY A 79 -10.27 6.14 -15.69
N LEU A 80 -9.64 6.24 -14.50
CA LEU A 80 -10.28 6.33 -13.18
C LEU A 80 -9.79 7.56 -12.40
N ARG A 81 -9.12 8.52 -13.07
CA ARG A 81 -8.59 9.74 -12.42
C ARG A 81 -9.68 10.53 -11.72
N ASP A 82 -10.86 10.60 -12.32
CA ASP A 82 -12.02 11.37 -11.81
C ASP A 82 -12.53 10.83 -10.45
N CYS A 83 -12.13 9.60 -10.06
CA CYS A 83 -12.42 9.08 -8.73
C CYS A 83 -11.71 9.85 -7.60
N LEU A 84 -10.73 10.69 -7.93
CA LEU A 84 -10.05 11.57 -6.98
C LEU A 84 -10.70 12.95 -6.85
N ASP A 85 -11.74 13.24 -7.62
CA ASP A 85 -12.43 14.52 -7.62
C ASP A 85 -13.66 14.47 -6.69
N ASP A 86 -14.02 15.60 -6.08
CA ASP A 86 -15.17 15.78 -5.17
C ASP A 86 -15.17 14.82 -3.95
N ILE A 87 -13.99 14.51 -3.42
CA ILE A 87 -13.82 13.70 -2.21
C ILE A 87 -13.17 14.46 -1.06
N ASP A 88 -13.13 15.80 -1.16
CA ASP A 88 -12.39 16.68 -0.24
C ASP A 88 -10.91 16.29 -0.11
N GLY A 89 -10.31 15.88 -1.24
CA GLY A 89 -8.93 15.40 -1.28
C GLY A 89 -7.92 16.54 -1.40
N ILE A 90 -6.77 16.37 -0.74
CA ILE A 90 -5.69 17.37 -0.65
C ILE A 90 -4.57 16.98 -1.60
N ASP A 91 -4.07 17.93 -2.39
CA ASP A 91 -2.87 17.74 -3.21
C ASP A 91 -1.64 17.58 -2.31
N VAL A 92 -0.79 16.60 -2.64
CA VAL A 92 0.47 16.35 -1.95
C VAL A 92 1.62 16.57 -2.91
N ARG A 93 2.60 17.40 -2.50
CA ARG A 93 3.73 17.82 -3.34
C ARG A 93 5.07 17.21 -2.96
N GLY A 94 5.10 16.49 -1.83
CA GLY A 94 6.33 15.90 -1.30
C GLY A 94 6.23 15.54 0.17
N TYR A 95 7.39 15.58 0.84
CA TYR A 95 7.50 15.23 2.26
C TYR A 95 8.19 16.34 3.05
N TRP A 96 7.73 16.55 4.26
CA TRP A 96 8.42 17.32 5.27
C TRP A 96 8.91 16.35 6.36
N ILE A 97 10.23 16.23 6.50
CA ILE A 97 10.85 15.31 7.45
C ILE A 97 11.52 16.14 8.55
N SER A 98 11.19 15.84 9.80
CA SER A 98 11.87 16.43 10.97
C SER A 98 12.68 15.36 11.69
N TYR A 99 13.94 15.66 11.94
CA TYR A 99 14.87 14.82 12.68
C TYR A 99 15.33 15.57 13.92
N PHE A 100 14.86 15.16 15.10
CA PHE A 100 15.11 15.85 16.38
C PHE A 100 14.82 17.35 16.34
N GLY A 101 13.78 17.74 15.61
CA GLY A 101 13.36 19.15 15.44
C GLY A 101 13.97 19.86 14.23
N GLU A 102 15.02 19.33 13.61
CA GLU A 102 15.58 19.88 12.37
C GLU A 102 14.73 19.46 11.17
N PRO A 103 14.19 20.40 10.37
CA PRO A 103 13.35 20.08 9.23
C PRO A 103 14.13 19.95 7.91
N VAL A 104 13.60 19.16 6.98
CA VAL A 104 13.93 19.19 5.57
C VAL A 104 12.67 19.01 4.72
N LEU A 105 12.52 19.82 3.68
CA LEU A 105 11.43 19.71 2.71
C LEU A 105 11.94 19.00 1.45
N LEU A 106 11.24 17.94 1.04
CA LEU A 106 11.55 17.12 -0.12
C LEU A 106 10.39 17.17 -1.10
N GLU A 107 10.52 17.92 -2.17
CA GLU A 107 9.50 17.98 -3.23
C GLU A 107 9.60 16.79 -4.19
N TYR A 108 8.46 16.38 -4.77
CA TYR A 108 8.46 15.39 -5.83
C TYR A 108 9.24 15.87 -7.05
N PRO A 109 10.09 15.03 -7.63
CA PRO A 109 10.92 15.41 -8.76
C PRO A 109 10.07 15.63 -10.01
N LYS A 110 10.37 16.72 -10.73
CA LYS A 110 9.81 17.00 -12.05
C LYS A 110 10.47 16.11 -13.10
N SER A 111 9.72 15.70 -14.12
CA SER A 111 10.25 14.93 -15.25
C SER A 111 11.22 15.77 -16.12
N THR A 112 10.94 17.07 -16.24
CA THR A 112 11.83 18.07 -16.86
C THR A 112 11.76 19.36 -16.03
N PRO A 113 12.74 20.27 -16.13
CA PRO A 113 12.72 21.55 -15.39
C PRO A 113 11.46 22.39 -15.62
N THR A 114 10.85 22.27 -16.80
CA THR A 114 9.66 23.03 -17.21
C THR A 114 8.33 22.31 -16.94
N SER A 115 8.38 21.00 -16.61
CA SER A 115 7.18 20.23 -16.30
C SER A 115 6.57 20.67 -14.97
N PRO A 116 5.22 20.58 -14.81
CA PRO A 116 4.61 20.74 -13.51
C PRO A 116 5.13 19.67 -12.53
N THR A 117 5.16 20.00 -11.25
CA THR A 117 5.46 19.02 -10.21
C THR A 117 4.37 17.94 -10.20
N PRO A 118 4.70 16.66 -10.29
CA PRO A 118 3.70 15.60 -10.17
C PRO A 118 3.09 15.64 -8.77
N LEU A 119 1.78 15.43 -8.69
CA LEU A 119 1.05 15.51 -7.43
C LEU A 119 0.64 14.11 -6.95
N GLY A 120 0.81 13.86 -5.68
CA GLY A 120 0.09 12.84 -4.95
C GLY A 120 -1.27 13.36 -4.49
N ARG A 121 -2.05 12.51 -3.85
CA ARG A 121 -3.36 12.87 -3.33
C ARG A 121 -3.58 12.25 -1.95
N ALA A 122 -3.96 13.03 -0.97
CA ALA A 122 -4.41 12.54 0.32
C ALA A 122 -5.92 12.75 0.46
N PHE A 123 -6.62 11.82 1.11
CA PHE A 123 -8.08 11.80 1.17
C PHE A 123 -8.59 10.83 2.25
N HIS A 124 -9.84 10.96 2.61
CA HIS A 124 -10.54 9.91 3.36
C HIS A 124 -10.67 8.64 2.51
N HIS A 125 -10.08 7.53 2.99
CA HIS A 125 -10.06 6.25 2.26
C HIS A 125 -11.46 5.81 1.80
N GLY A 126 -12.46 5.97 2.66
CA GLY A 126 -13.83 5.58 2.35
C GLY A 126 -14.40 6.34 1.16
N ARG A 127 -14.26 7.67 1.15
CA ARG A 127 -14.75 8.52 0.05
C ARG A 127 -14.16 8.10 -1.29
N PHE A 128 -12.86 7.80 -1.33
CA PHE A 128 -12.19 7.33 -2.55
C PHE A 128 -12.71 5.95 -2.99
N VAL A 129 -12.87 5.00 -2.06
CA VAL A 129 -13.42 3.67 -2.39
C VAL A 129 -14.86 3.79 -2.90
N MET A 130 -15.68 4.69 -2.35
CA MET A 130 -17.05 4.90 -2.84
C MET A 130 -17.08 5.43 -4.28
N LYS A 131 -16.16 6.32 -4.67
CA LYS A 131 -16.02 6.76 -6.08
C LYS A 131 -15.61 5.61 -7.00
N LEU A 132 -14.67 4.76 -6.58
CA LEU A 132 -14.30 3.57 -7.34
C LEU A 132 -15.45 2.55 -7.46
N ARG A 133 -16.23 2.36 -6.40
CA ARG A 133 -17.45 1.51 -6.43
C ARG A 133 -18.49 2.08 -7.38
N ALA A 134 -18.69 3.40 -7.37
CA ALA A 134 -19.58 4.06 -8.33
C ALA A 134 -19.13 3.87 -9.79
N ALA A 135 -17.83 3.97 -10.06
CA ALA A 135 -17.26 3.69 -11.37
C ALA A 135 -17.44 2.22 -11.80
N ALA A 136 -17.34 1.27 -10.85
CA ALA A 136 -17.60 -0.14 -11.12
C ALA A 136 -19.09 -0.41 -11.42
N LEU A 137 -19.99 0.20 -10.65
CA LEU A 137 -21.45 0.12 -10.87
C LEU A 137 -21.88 0.72 -12.21
N ALA A 138 -21.20 1.77 -12.67
CA ALA A 138 -21.46 2.40 -13.95
C ALA A 138 -20.91 1.62 -15.17
N CYS A 139 -20.04 0.61 -14.93
CA CYS A 139 -19.47 -0.18 -16.02
C CYS A 139 -20.45 -1.27 -16.49
N PRO A 140 -20.87 -1.28 -17.79
CA PRO A 140 -21.95 -2.16 -18.25
C PRO A 140 -21.72 -3.67 -18.04
N ASN A 141 -20.46 -4.11 -18.08
CA ASN A 141 -20.08 -5.51 -17.93
C ASN A 141 -19.74 -5.91 -16.49
N VAL A 142 -19.97 -5.03 -15.50
CA VAL A 142 -19.68 -5.27 -14.09
C VAL A 142 -20.98 -5.35 -13.31
N THR A 143 -21.18 -6.42 -12.59
CA THR A 143 -22.28 -6.60 -11.63
C THR A 143 -21.70 -6.59 -10.22
N VAL A 144 -22.05 -5.58 -9.44
CA VAL A 144 -21.62 -5.46 -8.02
C VAL A 144 -22.66 -6.12 -7.13
N VAL A 145 -22.23 -7.05 -6.27
CA VAL A 145 -23.12 -7.80 -5.38
C VAL A 145 -22.63 -7.67 -3.94
N GLU A 146 -23.56 -7.27 -3.05
CA GLU A 146 -23.28 -7.28 -1.62
C GLU A 146 -23.52 -8.69 -1.04
N THR A 147 -22.42 -9.41 -0.84
CA THR A 147 -22.44 -10.78 -0.31
C THR A 147 -21.11 -11.11 0.37
N LYS A 148 -21.15 -11.95 1.38
CA LYS A 148 -19.96 -12.45 2.06
C LYS A 148 -19.48 -13.73 1.40
N VAL A 149 -18.34 -13.69 0.73
CA VAL A 149 -17.66 -14.89 0.23
C VAL A 149 -17.13 -15.67 1.43
N THR A 150 -17.41 -16.97 1.46
CA THR A 150 -17.06 -17.86 2.59
C THR A 150 -16.02 -18.89 2.20
N ASP A 151 -16.03 -19.39 0.94
CA ASP A 151 -15.08 -20.41 0.51
C ASP A 151 -14.89 -20.36 -1.03
N LEU A 152 -13.91 -21.10 -1.52
CA LEU A 152 -13.68 -21.35 -2.95
C LEU A 152 -14.39 -22.64 -3.37
N VAL A 153 -15.04 -22.61 -4.54
CA VAL A 153 -15.54 -23.81 -5.19
C VAL A 153 -14.42 -24.40 -6.05
N THR A 154 -13.98 -25.61 -5.73
CA THR A 154 -12.89 -26.28 -6.45
C THR A 154 -13.35 -27.56 -7.13
N SER A 155 -12.76 -27.86 -8.28
CA SER A 155 -12.97 -29.13 -8.98
C SER A 155 -12.33 -30.28 -8.20
N SER A 156 -13.09 -31.33 -7.92
CA SER A 156 -12.57 -32.54 -7.25
C SER A 156 -11.54 -33.31 -8.10
N HIS A 157 -11.55 -33.12 -9.42
CA HIS A 157 -10.67 -33.83 -10.33
C HIS A 157 -9.39 -33.06 -10.66
N THR A 158 -9.49 -31.74 -10.87
CA THR A 158 -8.37 -30.93 -11.37
C THR A 158 -7.79 -29.98 -10.32
N GLN A 159 -8.45 -29.86 -9.17
CA GLN A 159 -8.13 -28.85 -8.13
C GLN A 159 -8.19 -27.39 -8.63
N ALA A 160 -8.76 -27.17 -9.82
CA ALA A 160 -8.99 -25.83 -10.36
C ALA A 160 -10.11 -25.14 -9.57
N VAL A 161 -9.95 -23.84 -9.33
CA VAL A 161 -10.99 -23.00 -8.77
C VAL A 161 -12.01 -22.68 -9.85
N LEU A 162 -13.29 -22.98 -9.57
CA LEU A 162 -14.42 -22.78 -10.47
C LEU A 162 -15.26 -21.56 -10.11
N GLY A 163 -15.09 -21.02 -8.92
CA GLY A 163 -15.87 -19.91 -8.39
C GLY A 163 -15.79 -19.82 -6.87
N VAL A 164 -16.82 -19.23 -6.27
CA VAL A 164 -16.89 -18.99 -4.82
C VAL A 164 -18.25 -19.37 -4.25
N GLU A 165 -18.23 -19.83 -2.99
CA GLU A 165 -19.42 -19.91 -2.13
C GLU A 165 -19.62 -18.58 -1.41
N CYS A 166 -20.89 -18.18 -1.32
CA CYS A 166 -21.28 -16.90 -0.71
C CYS A 166 -22.41 -17.11 0.31
N LEU A 167 -22.50 -16.19 1.22
CA LEU A 167 -23.59 -16.09 2.20
C LEU A 167 -24.23 -14.71 2.12
N THR A 168 -25.43 -14.64 1.53
CA THR A 168 -26.22 -13.41 1.42
C THR A 168 -27.42 -13.51 2.35
N LYS A 169 -27.47 -12.70 3.42
CA LYS A 169 -28.56 -12.71 4.41
C LYS A 169 -28.89 -14.14 4.93
N ASN A 170 -27.85 -14.92 5.22
CA ASN A 170 -27.91 -16.31 5.67
C ASN A 170 -28.40 -17.33 4.60
N VAL A 171 -28.55 -16.95 3.35
CA VAL A 171 -28.79 -17.87 2.23
C VAL A 171 -27.47 -18.16 1.54
N LYS A 172 -27.14 -19.44 1.39
CA LYS A 172 -25.99 -19.89 0.62
C LYS A 172 -26.24 -19.75 -0.89
N ASP A 173 -25.25 -19.28 -1.61
CA ASP A 173 -25.26 -19.12 -3.05
C ASP A 173 -23.84 -19.35 -3.61
N CYS A 174 -23.71 -19.57 -4.91
CA CYS A 174 -22.44 -19.76 -5.58
C CYS A 174 -22.33 -18.83 -6.79
N TYR A 175 -21.14 -18.30 -7.00
CA TYR A 175 -20.79 -17.51 -8.20
C TYR A 175 -19.66 -18.21 -8.94
N PHE A 176 -19.87 -18.53 -10.21
CA PHE A 176 -18.92 -19.28 -11.03
C PHE A 176 -18.22 -18.38 -12.03
N ALA A 177 -16.94 -18.68 -12.31
CA ALA A 177 -16.17 -17.96 -13.31
C ALA A 177 -15.02 -18.78 -13.88
N ASN A 178 -14.54 -18.37 -15.05
CA ASN A 178 -13.30 -18.90 -15.62
C ASN A 178 -12.07 -18.48 -14.80
N LEU A 179 -12.13 -17.29 -14.16
CA LEU A 179 -11.07 -16.76 -13.30
C LEU A 179 -11.69 -16.14 -12.05
N THR A 180 -11.30 -16.65 -10.87
CA THR A 180 -11.61 -16.06 -9.56
C THR A 180 -10.44 -15.21 -9.10
N VAL A 181 -10.71 -13.96 -8.67
CA VAL A 181 -9.70 -13.05 -8.17
C VAL A 181 -9.91 -12.79 -6.68
N ALA A 182 -8.98 -13.23 -5.84
CA ALA A 182 -8.95 -12.89 -4.43
C ALA A 182 -8.30 -11.51 -4.23
N ALA A 183 -9.12 -10.48 -4.03
CA ALA A 183 -8.73 -9.09 -3.75
C ALA A 183 -9.27 -8.65 -2.37
N ASP A 184 -9.40 -9.59 -1.44
CA ASP A 184 -10.01 -9.48 -0.12
C ASP A 184 -9.11 -8.80 0.93
N GLY A 185 -7.94 -8.33 0.50
CA GLY A 185 -7.08 -7.42 1.22
C GLY A 185 -6.21 -8.08 2.28
N TYR A 186 -5.85 -7.29 3.27
CA TYR A 186 -4.87 -7.63 4.30
C TYR A 186 -5.23 -8.89 5.11
N ASN A 187 -6.51 -9.10 5.42
CA ASN A 187 -7.02 -10.28 6.16
C ASN A 187 -7.47 -11.41 5.23
N SER A 188 -6.88 -11.57 4.05
CA SER A 188 -7.27 -12.59 3.09
C SER A 188 -7.34 -14.00 3.71
N GLU A 189 -8.50 -14.62 3.59
CA GLU A 189 -8.70 -16.01 3.97
C GLU A 189 -8.17 -16.97 2.88
N PHE A 190 -8.29 -16.58 1.61
CA PHE A 190 -7.95 -17.42 0.47
C PHE A 190 -6.44 -17.56 0.24
N ARG A 191 -5.62 -16.60 0.72
CA ARG A 191 -4.17 -16.72 0.61
C ARG A 191 -3.59 -17.87 1.42
N LYS A 192 -4.23 -18.30 2.50
CA LYS A 192 -3.67 -19.31 3.43
C LYS A 192 -3.23 -20.61 2.76
N GLN A 193 -3.96 -21.02 1.71
CA GLN A 193 -3.71 -22.28 0.99
C GLN A 193 -3.01 -22.07 -0.37
N HIS A 194 -2.97 -20.84 -0.86
CA HIS A 194 -2.53 -20.54 -2.24
C HIS A 194 -1.38 -19.54 -2.31
N HIS A 195 -0.73 -19.25 -1.18
CA HIS A 195 0.39 -18.33 -1.07
C HIS A 195 1.59 -19.00 -0.40
N ASP A 196 2.79 -18.82 -0.97
CA ASP A 196 4.00 -19.48 -0.47
C ASP A 196 4.48 -18.92 0.89
N TYR A 197 3.97 -17.73 1.29
CA TYR A 197 4.41 -17.04 2.52
C TYR A 197 3.24 -16.65 3.41
N THR A 198 3.57 -16.49 4.70
CA THR A 198 2.64 -15.93 5.71
C THR A 198 3.03 -14.50 6.09
N PRO A 199 2.05 -13.62 6.37
CA PRO A 199 2.33 -12.25 6.79
C PRO A 199 3.15 -12.21 8.09
N LYS A 200 4.22 -11.41 8.09
CA LYS A 200 5.03 -11.14 9.30
C LYS A 200 4.68 -9.77 9.83
N ARG A 201 4.04 -9.71 10.99
CA ARG A 201 3.74 -8.45 11.69
C ARG A 201 4.99 -7.97 12.44
N ARG A 202 5.23 -6.67 12.43
CA ARG A 202 6.36 -6.03 13.13
C ARG A 202 5.91 -5.01 14.17
N SER A 203 4.84 -4.29 13.87
CA SER A 203 4.32 -3.20 14.69
C SER A 203 2.84 -2.98 14.39
N LYS A 204 2.26 -1.97 15.03
CA LYS A 204 0.93 -1.45 14.69
C LYS A 204 1.01 0.05 14.53
N PHE A 205 0.31 0.58 13.53
CA PHE A 205 -0.06 1.99 13.55
C PHE A 205 -1.25 2.21 14.47
N TYR A 206 -1.10 3.22 15.31
CA TYR A 206 -2.21 3.82 16.05
C TYR A 206 -2.52 5.16 15.42
N GLY A 207 -3.78 5.34 15.03
CA GLY A 207 -4.23 6.51 14.26
C GLY A 207 -5.29 7.30 15.02
N LEU A 208 -5.16 8.62 14.92
CA LEU A 208 -6.17 9.61 15.31
C LEU A 208 -6.46 10.53 14.14
N GLU A 209 -7.59 11.19 14.19
CA GLU A 209 -7.99 12.24 13.28
C GLU A 209 -7.99 13.55 14.06
N LEU A 210 -7.18 14.50 13.59
CA LEU A 210 -7.03 15.83 14.19
C LEU A 210 -7.85 16.82 13.39
N ILE A 211 -8.62 17.64 14.07
CA ILE A 211 -9.43 18.69 13.44
C ILE A 211 -8.67 20.01 13.46
N ASP A 212 -8.62 20.70 12.33
CA ASP A 212 -8.00 22.01 12.14
C ASP A 212 -6.54 22.12 12.60
N ALA A 213 -5.79 20.99 12.52
CA ALA A 213 -4.38 20.96 12.86
C ALA A 213 -3.54 21.77 11.85
N LYS A 214 -2.70 22.68 12.36
CA LYS A 214 -1.80 23.47 11.52
C LYS A 214 -0.45 22.78 11.40
N LEU A 215 -0.19 22.23 10.21
CA LEU A 215 1.06 21.55 9.90
C LEU A 215 2.13 22.53 9.42
N PRO A 216 3.44 22.30 9.71
CA PRO A 216 4.54 23.19 9.33
C PRO A 216 4.69 23.45 7.84
N ALA A 217 4.40 22.44 7.01
CA ALA A 217 4.47 22.54 5.55
C ALA A 217 3.15 22.05 4.94
N PRO A 218 2.28 22.94 4.46
CA PRO A 218 1.02 22.54 3.84
C PRO A 218 1.26 21.69 2.58
N ASN A 219 0.29 20.84 2.25
CA ASN A 219 0.34 19.98 1.06
C ASN A 219 1.53 18.99 1.03
N THR A 220 2.00 18.54 2.19
CA THR A 220 3.09 17.54 2.30
C THR A 220 2.73 16.43 3.29
N GLY A 221 3.33 15.27 3.08
CA GLY A 221 3.36 14.23 4.11
C GLY A 221 4.45 14.54 5.14
N HIS A 222 4.11 14.55 6.43
CA HIS A 222 5.05 14.83 7.51
C HIS A 222 5.55 13.55 8.15
N VAL A 223 6.86 13.47 8.39
CA VAL A 223 7.52 12.38 9.09
C VAL A 223 8.35 12.95 10.22
N LEU A 224 8.03 12.58 11.46
CA LEU A 224 8.79 12.99 12.64
C LEU A 224 9.67 11.84 13.10
N LEU A 225 10.99 12.09 13.14
CA LEU A 225 12.01 11.16 13.57
C LEU A 225 12.66 11.66 14.87
N SER A 226 12.76 10.78 15.85
CA SER A 226 13.35 11.04 17.15
C SER A 226 13.84 9.71 17.77
N ASP A 227 14.07 9.68 19.09
CA ASP A 227 14.30 8.42 19.82
C ASP A 227 13.07 7.53 19.94
N ASN A 228 11.90 8.02 19.51
CA ASN A 228 10.68 7.22 19.41
C ASN A 228 10.51 6.70 17.98
N PRO A 229 9.68 5.66 17.80
CA PRO A 229 9.24 5.22 16.47
C PRO A 229 8.64 6.36 15.64
N PRO A 230 8.68 6.25 14.30
CA PRO A 230 8.27 7.34 13.42
C PRO A 230 6.80 7.72 13.60
N VAL A 231 6.52 9.02 13.56
CA VAL A 231 5.17 9.58 13.53
C VAL A 231 4.91 10.18 12.15
N LEU A 232 3.79 9.82 11.56
CA LEU A 232 3.35 10.35 10.28
C LEU A 232 2.16 11.29 10.48
N MET A 233 2.12 12.39 9.75
CA MET A 233 0.96 13.29 9.69
C MET A 233 0.74 13.75 8.25
N TYR A 234 -0.50 13.79 7.82
CA TYR A 234 -0.89 14.34 6.51
C TYR A 234 -2.36 14.74 6.54
N GLN A 235 -2.66 15.84 5.88
CA GLN A 235 -4.03 16.34 5.76
C GLN A 235 -4.82 15.42 4.82
N ILE A 236 -6.03 15.00 5.21
CA ILE A 236 -6.90 14.09 4.46
C ILE A 236 -8.22 14.73 4.01
N GLY A 237 -8.48 15.93 4.46
CA GLY A 237 -9.63 16.76 4.12
C GLY A 237 -9.34 18.22 4.45
N THR A 238 -10.26 19.12 4.15
CA THR A 238 -10.10 20.56 4.41
C THR A 238 -9.83 20.85 5.88
N HIS A 239 -10.45 20.08 6.80
CA HIS A 239 -10.33 20.25 8.24
C HIS A 239 -9.61 19.09 8.92
N GLU A 240 -9.51 17.94 8.28
CA GLU A 240 -9.07 16.69 8.89
C GLU A 240 -7.61 16.39 8.55
N THR A 241 -6.83 16.09 9.58
CA THR A 241 -5.45 15.63 9.48
C THR A 241 -5.31 14.25 10.12
N ARG A 242 -4.78 13.28 9.38
CA ARG A 242 -4.43 11.98 9.92
C ARG A 242 -3.08 12.05 10.62
N ILE A 243 -3.02 11.50 11.83
CA ILE A 243 -1.77 11.16 12.50
C ILE A 243 -1.69 9.65 12.69
N LEU A 244 -0.55 9.07 12.36
CA LEU A 244 -0.24 7.65 12.54
C LEU A 244 1.04 7.52 13.36
N ILE A 245 0.97 6.80 14.47
CA ILE A 245 2.10 6.54 15.35
C ILE A 245 2.43 5.04 15.26
N ASP A 246 3.64 4.72 14.82
CA ASP A 246 4.11 3.34 14.81
C ASP A 246 4.47 2.89 16.24
N ILE A 247 3.93 1.77 16.67
CA ILE A 247 4.23 1.19 17.99
C ILE A 247 4.57 -0.29 17.80
N PRO A 248 5.85 -0.67 18.05
CA PRO A 248 6.28 -2.07 18.11
C PRO A 248 5.48 -2.87 19.14
N ASP A 249 5.20 -4.15 18.85
CA ASP A 249 4.38 -4.99 19.72
C ASP A 249 4.91 -5.12 21.16
N ASN A 250 6.23 -5.05 21.36
CA ASN A 250 6.90 -5.22 22.65
C ASN A 250 7.51 -3.92 23.19
N MET A 251 6.83 -2.79 23.01
CA MET A 251 7.33 -1.49 23.48
C MET A 251 7.07 -1.29 24.99
N PRO A 252 8.11 -1.26 25.87
CA PRO A 252 7.93 -1.13 27.31
C PRO A 252 7.20 0.15 27.73
N GLN A 253 7.45 1.27 27.03
CA GLN A 253 6.84 2.57 27.31
C GLN A 253 5.33 2.58 27.07
N ALA A 254 4.82 1.74 26.15
CA ALA A 254 3.40 1.58 25.85
C ALA A 254 2.73 0.44 26.65
N SER A 255 3.41 -0.12 27.65
CA SER A 255 2.87 -1.19 28.51
C SER A 255 1.75 -0.68 29.42
N VAL A 256 0.87 -1.59 29.84
CA VAL A 256 -0.26 -1.27 30.75
C VAL A 256 0.23 -0.62 32.05
N LYS A 257 1.40 -1.03 32.58
CA LYS A 257 2.01 -0.45 33.78
C LYS A 257 2.36 1.04 33.62
N ASN A 258 2.62 1.48 32.39
CA ASN A 258 2.99 2.86 32.07
C ASN A 258 1.81 3.67 31.50
N GLY A 259 0.56 3.27 31.77
CA GLY A 259 -0.66 3.92 31.27
C GLY A 259 -1.09 3.44 29.87
N GLY A 260 -0.48 2.36 29.36
CA GLY A 260 -0.81 1.78 28.05
C GLY A 260 -0.45 2.70 26.89
N VAL A 261 -1.05 2.41 25.73
CA VAL A 261 -0.82 3.20 24.52
C VAL A 261 -1.24 4.67 24.70
N LYS A 262 -2.39 4.96 25.31
CA LYS A 262 -2.83 6.36 25.54
C LYS A 262 -1.84 7.13 26.43
N GLY A 263 -1.32 6.51 27.50
CA GLY A 263 -0.28 7.12 28.34
C GLY A 263 0.99 7.42 27.56
N TYR A 264 1.45 6.48 26.74
CA TYR A 264 2.60 6.68 25.87
C TYR A 264 2.39 7.85 24.88
N LEU A 265 1.23 7.91 24.21
CA LEU A 265 0.88 8.97 23.28
C LEU A 265 0.88 10.36 23.97
N LYS A 266 0.30 10.45 25.18
CA LYS A 266 0.24 11.69 25.95
C LYS A 266 1.62 12.14 26.43
N ASN A 267 2.43 11.23 26.96
CA ASN A 267 3.67 11.58 27.64
C ASN A 267 4.89 11.68 26.71
N ASN A 268 4.91 10.88 25.63
CA ASN A 268 6.08 10.75 24.76
C ASN A 268 5.89 11.36 23.38
N ILE A 269 4.67 11.35 22.83
CA ILE A 269 4.40 11.83 21.47
C ILE A 269 3.93 13.29 21.48
N LEU A 270 2.87 13.61 22.24
CA LEU A 270 2.29 14.95 22.29
C LEU A 270 3.33 16.08 22.46
N PRO A 271 4.31 16.02 23.37
CA PRO A 271 5.27 17.12 23.56
C PRO A 271 6.22 17.35 22.37
N ARG A 272 6.30 16.40 21.46
CA ARG A 272 7.21 16.42 20.28
C ARG A 272 6.52 16.78 18.99
N LEU A 273 5.19 16.90 19.00
CA LEU A 273 4.43 17.34 17.84
C LEU A 273 4.68 18.83 17.58
N PRO A 274 4.60 19.27 16.32
CA PRO A 274 4.55 20.69 15.99
C PRO A 274 3.47 21.40 16.79
N GLU A 275 3.74 22.63 17.24
CA GLU A 275 2.85 23.40 18.12
C GLU A 275 1.39 23.43 17.61
N GLY A 276 1.20 23.67 16.30
CA GLY A 276 -0.13 23.72 15.68
C GLY A 276 -0.88 22.37 15.63
N ALA A 277 -0.25 21.24 16.01
CA ALA A 277 -0.86 19.94 16.09
C ALA A 277 -1.08 19.44 17.53
N GLN A 278 -0.48 20.09 18.54
CA GLN A 278 -0.50 19.59 19.93
C GLN A 278 -1.91 19.63 20.53
N GLN A 279 -2.60 20.76 20.45
CA GLN A 279 -3.95 20.88 20.98
C GLN A 279 -4.94 19.98 20.26
N PRO A 280 -5.02 19.98 18.88
CA PRO A 280 -5.86 19.03 18.17
C PRO A 280 -5.56 17.56 18.50
N PHE A 281 -4.30 17.21 18.72
CA PHE A 281 -3.94 15.85 19.14
C PHE A 281 -4.45 15.52 20.55
N SER A 282 -4.31 16.44 21.51
CA SER A 282 -4.83 16.25 22.88
C SER A 282 -6.34 16.04 22.85
N ASP A 283 -7.06 16.87 22.10
CA ASP A 283 -8.52 16.79 21.96
C ASP A 283 -8.94 15.46 21.31
N ALA A 284 -8.25 15.04 20.25
CA ALA A 284 -8.51 13.78 19.59
C ALA A 284 -8.17 12.57 20.47
N LEU A 285 -7.14 12.65 21.32
CA LEU A 285 -6.76 11.57 22.23
C LEU A 285 -7.78 11.40 23.38
N GLU A 286 -8.40 12.48 23.84
CA GLU A 286 -9.40 12.49 24.91
C GLU A 286 -10.79 12.10 24.39
N ASN A 287 -11.24 12.72 23.31
CA ASN A 287 -12.61 12.66 22.81
C ASN A 287 -12.76 11.79 21.54
N GLY A 288 -11.67 11.54 20.84
CA GLY A 288 -11.68 10.82 19.57
C GLY A 288 -11.58 9.30 19.72
N GLN A 289 -11.68 8.61 18.61
CA GLN A 289 -11.53 7.17 18.52
C GLN A 289 -10.11 6.77 18.13
N LEU A 290 -9.31 6.32 19.10
CA LEU A 290 -8.01 5.73 18.80
C LEU A 290 -8.20 4.37 18.11
N ARG A 291 -7.75 4.26 16.87
CA ARG A 291 -7.80 3.04 16.07
C ARG A 291 -6.42 2.46 15.86
N SER A 292 -6.33 1.16 15.62
CA SER A 292 -5.07 0.53 15.29
C SER A 292 -5.16 -0.38 14.09
N MET A 293 -4.06 -0.47 13.36
CA MET A 293 -3.89 -1.37 12.22
C MET A 293 -2.51 -2.02 12.30
N PRO A 294 -2.39 -3.36 12.13
CA PRO A 294 -1.10 -4.02 12.12
C PRO A 294 -0.32 -3.68 10.85
N ASN A 295 1.00 -3.51 11.03
CA ASN A 295 1.96 -3.29 9.96
C ASN A 295 2.65 -4.62 9.64
N SER A 296 2.31 -5.18 8.49
CA SER A 296 2.79 -6.50 8.09
C SER A 296 3.61 -6.44 6.81
N PHE A 297 4.54 -7.37 6.70
CA PHE A 297 5.29 -7.65 5.49
C PHE A 297 4.87 -9.01 4.93
N LEU A 298 4.59 -9.05 3.63
CA LEU A 298 4.31 -10.26 2.86
C LEU A 298 4.95 -10.10 1.49
N PRO A 299 6.02 -10.84 1.16
CA PRO A 299 6.54 -10.87 -0.20
C PRO A 299 5.51 -11.49 -1.15
N ALA A 300 5.53 -11.10 -2.42
CA ALA A 300 4.62 -11.68 -3.40
C ALA A 300 5.02 -13.12 -3.76
N SER A 301 4.03 -13.99 -3.95
CA SER A 301 4.21 -15.31 -4.56
C SER A 301 3.67 -15.35 -5.99
N ALA A 302 4.08 -16.35 -6.77
CA ALA A 302 3.51 -16.58 -8.09
C ALA A 302 2.10 -17.18 -7.97
N ASN A 303 1.16 -16.72 -8.81
CA ASN A 303 -0.16 -17.31 -8.94
C ASN A 303 -0.06 -18.62 -9.76
N LYS A 304 -0.19 -19.76 -9.10
CA LYS A 304 0.02 -21.11 -9.72
C LYS A 304 -1.25 -21.95 -9.77
N THR A 305 -2.29 -21.53 -9.04
CA THR A 305 -3.55 -22.29 -8.94
C THR A 305 -4.44 -22.04 -10.15
N PRO A 306 -4.82 -23.08 -10.90
CA PRO A 306 -5.73 -22.93 -12.03
C PRO A 306 -7.06 -22.30 -11.61
N GLY A 307 -7.52 -21.27 -12.35
CA GLY A 307 -8.77 -20.57 -12.07
C GLY A 307 -8.73 -19.58 -10.89
N LEU A 308 -7.57 -19.41 -10.22
CA LEU A 308 -7.42 -18.46 -9.10
C LEU A 308 -6.26 -17.49 -9.34
N MET A 309 -6.50 -16.22 -9.06
CA MET A 309 -5.50 -15.16 -9.00
C MET A 309 -5.62 -14.39 -7.69
N ILE A 310 -4.55 -14.25 -6.94
CA ILE A 310 -4.47 -13.45 -5.70
C ILE A 310 -3.81 -12.12 -6.03
N LEU A 311 -4.39 -10.99 -5.58
CA LEU A 311 -3.89 -9.63 -5.86
C LEU A 311 -3.99 -8.69 -4.64
N GLY A 312 -3.31 -7.55 -4.74
CA GLY A 312 -3.32 -6.50 -3.71
C GLY A 312 -2.65 -6.95 -2.42
N ASP A 313 -3.18 -6.52 -1.28
CA ASP A 313 -2.65 -6.90 0.03
C ASP A 313 -2.81 -8.40 0.33
N ALA A 314 -3.73 -9.09 -0.35
CA ALA A 314 -3.83 -10.53 -0.30
C ALA A 314 -2.58 -11.22 -0.87
N LEU A 315 -1.95 -10.62 -1.90
CA LEU A 315 -0.74 -11.12 -2.55
C LEU A 315 0.55 -10.57 -1.93
N ASN A 316 0.60 -9.26 -1.63
CA ASN A 316 1.85 -8.56 -1.30
C ASN A 316 1.60 -7.38 -0.36
N MET A 317 2.24 -7.41 0.81
CA MET A 317 2.18 -6.34 1.80
C MET A 317 3.57 -5.79 2.11
N ARG A 318 3.64 -4.52 2.39
CA ARG A 318 4.81 -3.77 2.85
C ARG A 318 4.45 -2.86 4.00
N HIS A 319 5.46 -2.42 4.76
CA HIS A 319 5.21 -1.44 5.82
C HIS A 319 4.57 -0.17 5.23
N PRO A 320 3.46 0.32 5.77
CA PRO A 320 2.71 1.43 5.16
C PRO A 320 3.36 2.80 5.31
N LEU A 321 4.55 2.90 5.92
CA LEU A 321 5.31 4.13 6.14
C LEU A 321 5.42 5.03 4.89
N THR A 322 5.59 4.43 3.72
CA THR A 322 5.83 5.15 2.45
C THR A 322 4.56 5.45 1.66
N GLY A 323 3.40 4.98 2.10
CA GLY A 323 2.14 5.13 1.34
C GLY A 323 2.11 4.44 -0.03
N GLY A 324 3.04 3.50 -0.30
CA GLY A 324 3.21 2.88 -1.62
C GLY A 324 2.24 1.76 -1.97
N GLY A 325 1.40 1.29 -1.05
CA GLY A 325 0.54 0.12 -1.23
C GLY A 325 -0.45 0.24 -2.39
N MET A 326 -1.20 1.33 -2.44
CA MET A 326 -2.17 1.59 -3.52
C MET A 326 -1.47 1.81 -4.87
N THR A 327 -0.30 2.45 -4.87
CA THR A 327 0.50 2.64 -6.10
C THR A 327 0.90 1.30 -6.72
N VAL A 328 1.36 0.34 -5.92
CA VAL A 328 1.66 -1.02 -6.40
C VAL A 328 0.40 -1.69 -6.89
N ALA A 329 -0.69 -1.68 -6.12
CA ALA A 329 -1.94 -2.32 -6.49
C ALA A 329 -2.51 -1.81 -7.82
N LEU A 330 -2.52 -0.50 -8.05
CA LEU A 330 -3.01 0.11 -9.29
C LEU A 330 -2.10 -0.18 -10.49
N ASN A 331 -0.76 -0.23 -10.28
CA ASN A 331 0.15 -0.67 -11.34
C ASN A 331 -0.02 -2.16 -11.66
N ASP A 332 -0.31 -3.01 -10.67
CA ASP A 332 -0.65 -4.42 -10.89
C ASP A 332 -1.92 -4.55 -11.76
N VAL A 333 -2.96 -3.72 -11.51
CA VAL A 333 -4.17 -3.67 -12.36
C VAL A 333 -3.84 -3.26 -13.80
N CYS A 334 -3.00 -2.24 -14.00
CA CYS A 334 -2.55 -1.84 -15.33
C CYS A 334 -1.89 -3.01 -16.08
N LEU A 335 -1.04 -3.76 -15.39
CA LEU A 335 -0.32 -4.90 -15.96
C LEU A 335 -1.25 -6.08 -16.26
N ILE A 336 -2.15 -6.43 -15.35
CA ILE A 336 -3.15 -7.49 -15.57
C ILE A 336 -4.07 -7.12 -16.72
N ARG A 337 -4.52 -5.87 -16.83
CA ARG A 337 -5.31 -5.39 -17.96
C ARG A 337 -4.61 -5.64 -19.31
N GLU A 338 -3.28 -5.45 -19.35
CA GLU A 338 -2.48 -5.72 -20.55
C GLU A 338 -2.38 -7.24 -20.82
N LEU A 339 -1.92 -8.01 -19.84
CA LEU A 339 -1.61 -9.43 -19.99
C LEU A 339 -2.85 -10.31 -20.24
N LEU A 340 -3.99 -9.95 -19.66
CA LEU A 340 -5.26 -10.65 -19.86
C LEU A 340 -6.17 -9.97 -20.89
N SER A 341 -5.61 -9.10 -21.75
CA SER A 341 -6.39 -8.47 -22.80
C SER A 341 -6.95 -9.53 -23.78
N PRO A 342 -8.13 -9.28 -24.42
CA PRO A 342 -8.72 -10.23 -25.37
C PRO A 342 -7.81 -10.57 -26.56
N GLU A 343 -6.88 -9.67 -26.92
CA GLU A 343 -5.88 -9.91 -27.98
C GLU A 343 -4.85 -10.98 -27.59
N ILE A 344 -4.47 -11.04 -26.29
CA ILE A 344 -3.49 -12.01 -25.77
C ILE A 344 -4.20 -13.26 -25.27
N VAL A 345 -5.28 -13.10 -24.50
CA VAL A 345 -6.08 -14.18 -23.93
C VAL A 345 -7.53 -14.04 -24.43
N PRO A 346 -7.85 -14.58 -25.61
CA PRO A 346 -9.20 -14.46 -26.18
C PRO A 346 -10.29 -15.01 -25.26
N SER A 347 -10.03 -16.14 -24.59
CA SER A 347 -10.93 -16.73 -23.59
C SER A 347 -10.21 -17.08 -22.31
N LEU A 348 -10.76 -16.64 -21.16
CA LEU A 348 -10.24 -17.00 -19.83
C LEU A 348 -10.48 -18.48 -19.47
N SER A 349 -11.29 -19.21 -20.25
CA SER A 349 -11.43 -20.67 -20.13
C SER A 349 -10.16 -21.42 -20.57
N ASN A 350 -9.26 -20.77 -21.33
CA ASN A 350 -7.94 -21.32 -21.63
C ASN A 350 -7.00 -21.16 -20.42
N THR A 351 -7.20 -22.00 -19.43
CA THR A 351 -6.47 -21.97 -18.15
C THR A 351 -4.95 -22.03 -18.33
N GLY A 352 -4.46 -22.77 -19.33
CA GLY A 352 -3.02 -22.86 -19.62
C GLY A 352 -2.42 -21.51 -19.99
N LEU A 353 -3.06 -20.81 -20.94
CA LEU A 353 -2.65 -19.48 -21.38
C LEU A 353 -2.78 -18.44 -20.25
N VAL A 354 -3.85 -18.53 -19.45
CA VAL A 354 -4.02 -17.64 -18.27
C VAL A 354 -2.85 -17.84 -17.30
N LEU A 355 -2.49 -19.08 -16.96
CA LEU A 355 -1.37 -19.37 -16.05
C LEU A 355 -0.02 -18.88 -16.61
N GLU A 356 0.19 -18.97 -17.91
CA GLU A 356 1.38 -18.42 -18.57
C GLU A 356 1.45 -16.88 -18.38
N GLN A 357 0.32 -16.18 -18.62
CA GLN A 357 0.27 -14.73 -18.40
C GLN A 357 0.41 -14.34 -16.91
N LEU A 358 -0.09 -15.17 -16.00
CA LEU A 358 0.12 -14.95 -14.55
C LEU A 358 1.57 -15.21 -14.12
N ALA A 359 2.29 -16.11 -14.75
CA ALA A 359 3.73 -16.28 -14.56
C ALA A 359 4.50 -15.05 -15.07
N GLU A 360 4.14 -14.54 -16.26
CA GLU A 360 4.71 -13.29 -16.79
C GLU A 360 4.38 -12.09 -15.88
N PHE A 361 3.14 -12.01 -15.37
CA PHE A 361 2.75 -11.00 -14.38
C PHE A 361 3.67 -11.02 -13.16
N HIS A 362 3.98 -12.19 -12.61
CA HIS A 362 4.84 -12.32 -11.43
C HIS A 362 6.21 -11.63 -11.64
N TRP A 363 6.82 -11.83 -12.79
CA TRP A 363 8.14 -11.24 -13.11
C TRP A 363 8.05 -9.76 -13.49
N ARG A 364 7.09 -9.40 -14.36
CA ARG A 364 6.96 -8.01 -14.83
C ARG A 364 6.57 -7.03 -13.74
N ARG A 365 5.71 -7.45 -12.80
CA ARG A 365 5.33 -6.58 -11.67
C ARG A 365 6.52 -6.19 -10.80
N LYS A 366 7.53 -7.02 -10.69
CA LYS A 366 8.76 -6.74 -9.91
C LYS A 366 9.48 -5.49 -10.39
N ASN A 367 9.41 -5.14 -11.65
CA ASN A 367 9.99 -3.89 -12.18
C ASN A 367 9.40 -2.64 -11.54
N SER A 368 8.17 -2.70 -11.02
CA SER A 368 7.50 -1.57 -10.36
C SER A 368 7.30 -1.76 -8.86
N SER A 369 7.10 -2.99 -8.39
CA SER A 369 6.77 -3.27 -7.00
C SER A 369 7.99 -3.47 -6.11
N SER A 370 9.07 -4.11 -6.61
CA SER A 370 10.23 -4.46 -5.79
C SER A 370 10.92 -3.22 -5.19
N VAL A 371 11.08 -2.17 -5.98
CA VAL A 371 11.68 -0.91 -5.51
C VAL A 371 10.89 -0.34 -4.32
N ILE A 372 9.56 -0.26 -4.44
CA ILE A 372 8.69 0.25 -3.38
C ILE A 372 8.69 -0.69 -2.16
N ASN A 373 8.68 -2.00 -2.38
CA ASN A 373 8.71 -3.01 -1.32
C ASN A 373 10.02 -2.94 -0.51
N ILE A 374 11.16 -2.94 -1.19
CA ILE A 374 12.49 -2.88 -0.56
C ILE A 374 12.64 -1.56 0.19
N LEU A 375 12.30 -0.43 -0.47
CA LEU A 375 12.45 0.90 0.11
C LEU A 375 11.57 1.07 1.37
N ALA A 376 10.33 0.58 1.35
CA ALA A 376 9.45 0.66 2.52
C ALA A 376 10.02 -0.08 3.73
N GLN A 377 10.62 -1.26 3.53
CA GLN A 377 11.21 -2.03 4.61
C GLN A 377 12.55 -1.45 5.09
N ALA A 378 13.39 -1.01 4.16
CA ALA A 378 14.69 -0.41 4.48
C ALA A 378 14.52 0.92 5.25
N LEU A 379 13.64 1.81 4.78
CA LEU A 379 13.34 3.07 5.48
C LEU A 379 12.70 2.83 6.85
N TYR A 380 11.78 1.87 6.96
CA TYR A 380 11.21 1.53 8.27
C TYR A 380 12.32 1.10 9.26
N SER A 381 13.23 0.23 8.84
CA SER A 381 14.34 -0.22 9.69
C SER A 381 15.25 0.93 10.12
N ILE A 382 15.52 1.89 9.22
CA ILE A 382 16.33 3.07 9.53
C ILE A 382 15.56 4.07 10.42
N PHE A 383 14.27 4.30 10.16
CA PHE A 383 13.48 5.30 10.89
C PHE A 383 13.06 4.83 12.27
N ALA A 384 12.91 3.51 12.48
CA ALA A 384 12.67 2.88 13.77
C ALA A 384 13.98 2.44 14.47
N ALA A 385 15.09 3.13 14.21
CA ALA A 385 16.42 2.77 14.68
C ALA A 385 16.50 2.60 16.22
N ASP A 386 16.89 1.41 16.66
CA ASP A 386 17.00 1.03 18.08
C ASP A 386 18.44 0.73 18.53
N ASP A 387 19.37 0.53 17.58
CA ASP A 387 20.77 0.32 17.88
C ASP A 387 21.68 1.44 17.35
N ARG A 388 22.97 1.42 17.76
CA ARG A 388 23.95 2.46 17.44
C ARG A 388 24.19 2.58 15.93
N SER A 389 24.27 1.47 15.19
CA SER A 389 24.57 1.47 13.76
C SER A 389 23.35 1.96 12.96
N LEU A 390 22.13 1.55 13.32
CA LEU A 390 20.89 2.06 12.74
C LEU A 390 20.70 3.55 13.01
N LYS A 391 21.01 4.05 14.22
CA LYS A 391 20.99 5.49 14.53
C LYS A 391 22.00 6.28 13.69
N ALA A 392 23.18 5.72 13.45
CA ALA A 392 24.15 6.34 12.53
C ALA A 392 23.62 6.40 11.08
N LEU A 393 22.99 5.32 10.60
CA LEU A 393 22.32 5.29 9.30
C LEU A 393 21.14 6.25 9.22
N GLN A 394 20.34 6.37 10.29
CA GLN A 394 19.22 7.32 10.37
C GLN A 394 19.71 8.77 10.25
N ARG A 395 20.78 9.14 11.01
CA ARG A 395 21.41 10.46 10.92
C ARG A 395 21.99 10.71 9.52
N GLY A 396 22.67 9.71 8.95
CA GLY A 396 23.22 9.80 7.59
C GLY A 396 22.14 9.95 6.54
N CYS A 397 21.02 9.24 6.67
CA CYS A 397 19.87 9.36 5.78
C CYS A 397 19.28 10.78 5.83
N PHE A 398 19.08 11.34 7.04
CA PHE A 398 18.60 12.71 7.18
C PHE A 398 19.58 13.73 6.60
N ARG A 399 20.88 13.58 6.87
CA ARG A 399 21.90 14.47 6.28
C ARG A 399 21.96 14.34 4.76
N TYR A 400 21.78 13.14 4.23
CA TYR A 400 21.68 12.92 2.78
C TYR A 400 20.48 13.67 2.17
N PHE A 401 19.37 13.74 2.85
CA PHE A 401 18.21 14.53 2.41
C PHE A 401 18.47 16.05 2.42
N GLN A 402 19.37 16.54 3.28
CA GLN A 402 19.73 17.96 3.32
C GLN A 402 20.73 18.36 2.20
N VAL A 403 21.67 17.50 1.85
CA VAL A 403 22.81 17.88 0.98
C VAL A 403 22.98 17.03 -0.26
N GLY A 404 22.30 15.88 -0.34
CA GLY A 404 22.45 14.92 -1.43
C GLY A 404 21.50 15.16 -2.61
N PRO A 405 21.60 14.34 -3.67
CA PRO A 405 20.70 14.38 -4.82
C PRO A 405 19.37 13.70 -4.48
N VAL A 406 18.44 14.45 -3.88
CA VAL A 406 17.17 13.93 -3.33
C VAL A 406 16.13 13.51 -4.37
N SER A 407 16.28 13.96 -5.62
CA SER A 407 15.32 13.62 -6.71
C SER A 407 15.19 12.11 -6.95
N GLY A 408 16.28 11.36 -6.82
CA GLY A 408 16.28 9.91 -6.92
C GLY A 408 15.46 9.24 -5.82
N PRO A 409 15.82 9.36 -4.52
CA PRO A 409 15.08 8.77 -3.42
C PRO A 409 13.61 9.17 -3.38
N VAL A 410 13.32 10.46 -3.60
CA VAL A 410 11.93 10.95 -3.59
C VAL A 410 11.16 10.41 -4.79
N GLY A 411 11.79 10.30 -5.96
CA GLY A 411 11.18 9.71 -7.15
C GLY A 411 10.88 8.21 -6.99
N LEU A 412 11.74 7.47 -6.27
CA LEU A 412 11.50 6.07 -5.90
C LEU A 412 10.29 5.95 -4.95
N LEU A 413 10.24 6.78 -3.90
CA LEU A 413 9.11 6.83 -2.95
C LEU A 413 7.80 7.20 -3.63
N ALA A 414 7.84 8.16 -4.54
CA ALA A 414 6.69 8.62 -5.32
C ALA A 414 6.19 7.59 -6.35
N GLY A 415 6.92 6.49 -6.57
CA GLY A 415 6.62 5.49 -7.60
C GLY A 415 6.82 5.99 -9.03
N LEU A 416 7.58 7.07 -9.21
CA LEU A 416 7.93 7.67 -10.50
C LEU A 416 9.18 7.02 -11.11
N ILE A 417 10.15 6.64 -10.27
CA ILE A 417 11.38 5.94 -10.66
C ILE A 417 11.23 4.47 -10.26
N LYS A 418 11.48 3.57 -11.21
CA LYS A 418 11.29 2.11 -11.03
C LYS A 418 12.60 1.32 -11.17
N GLN A 419 13.74 2.01 -11.13
CA GLN A 419 15.07 1.43 -11.39
C GLN A 419 15.70 0.92 -10.08
N PRO A 420 15.93 -0.39 -9.91
CA PRO A 420 16.53 -0.95 -8.68
C PRO A 420 17.94 -0.43 -8.41
N PHE A 421 18.73 -0.18 -9.45
CA PHE A 421 20.09 0.36 -9.29
C PHE A 421 20.10 1.76 -8.66
N VAL A 422 19.10 2.60 -8.97
CA VAL A 422 18.95 3.92 -8.35
C VAL A 422 18.71 3.75 -6.85
N LEU A 423 17.86 2.81 -6.44
CA LEU A 423 17.63 2.49 -5.03
C LEU A 423 18.93 2.06 -4.34
N VAL A 424 19.63 1.07 -4.91
CA VAL A 424 20.87 0.52 -4.31
C VAL A 424 21.94 1.59 -4.20
N SER A 425 22.16 2.41 -5.25
CA SER A 425 23.18 3.46 -5.24
C SER A 425 22.90 4.51 -4.16
N HIS A 426 21.68 5.00 -4.02
CA HIS A 426 21.32 5.97 -2.99
C HIS A 426 21.40 5.37 -1.58
N PHE A 427 20.97 4.12 -1.40
CA PHE A 427 21.02 3.45 -0.11
C PHE A 427 22.47 3.32 0.40
N PHE A 428 23.40 2.86 -0.45
CA PHE A 428 24.82 2.77 -0.07
C PHE A 428 25.50 4.13 0.01
N SER A 429 25.05 5.14 -0.76
CA SER A 429 25.51 6.52 -0.56
C SER A 429 25.17 7.05 0.84
N VAL A 430 23.98 6.73 1.36
CA VAL A 430 23.62 7.03 2.75
C VAL A 430 24.55 6.30 3.72
N ALA A 431 24.84 5.02 3.51
CA ALA A 431 25.74 4.26 4.38
C ALA A 431 27.17 4.85 4.39
N PHE A 432 27.71 5.20 3.24
CA PHE A 432 29.03 5.85 3.16
C PHE A 432 29.06 7.25 3.78
N LEU A 433 28.00 8.04 3.59
CA LEU A 433 27.86 9.33 4.27
C LEU A 433 27.78 9.16 5.80
N SER A 434 27.09 8.12 6.27
CA SER A 434 27.03 7.82 7.72
C SER A 434 28.39 7.48 8.30
N ILE A 435 29.21 6.72 7.56
CA ILE A 435 30.59 6.41 7.94
C ILE A 435 31.46 7.68 7.93
N TRP A 436 31.29 8.54 6.93
CA TRP A 436 32.00 9.83 6.87
C TRP A 436 31.66 10.73 8.06
N LEU A 437 30.38 10.88 8.39
CA LEU A 437 29.94 11.65 9.55
C LEU A 437 30.50 11.07 10.86
N LEU A 438 30.53 9.74 10.98
CA LEU A 438 31.17 9.08 12.13
C LEU A 438 32.65 9.41 12.23
N LEU A 439 33.39 9.42 11.10
CA LEU A 439 34.80 9.79 11.08
C LEU A 439 35.01 11.24 11.56
N CYS A 440 34.20 12.18 11.06
CA CYS A 440 34.28 13.58 11.46
C CYS A 440 34.01 13.81 12.96
N ASP A 441 33.13 13.01 13.55
CA ASP A 441 32.76 13.12 14.97
C ASP A 441 33.67 12.32 15.91
N THR A 442 34.53 11.44 15.36
CA THR A 442 35.38 10.56 16.18
C THR A 442 36.60 11.32 16.69
N PRO A 443 36.77 11.51 18.02
CA PRO A 443 37.95 12.14 18.56
C PRO A 443 39.20 11.27 18.33
N LEU A 444 40.37 11.90 18.21
CA LEU A 444 41.63 11.20 17.98
C LEU A 444 41.93 10.08 18.97
N THR A 445 41.47 10.22 20.22
CA THR A 445 41.59 9.19 21.27
C THR A 445 40.86 7.89 20.96
N HIS A 446 39.82 7.93 20.12
CA HIS A 446 39.01 6.78 19.74
C HIS A 446 39.17 6.36 18.28
N ILE A 447 40.11 6.96 17.55
CA ILE A 447 40.30 6.73 16.11
C ILE A 447 40.63 5.26 15.79
N LEU A 448 41.27 4.54 16.72
CA LEU A 448 41.56 3.11 16.56
C LEU A 448 40.31 2.22 16.51
N LEU A 449 39.20 2.65 17.07
CA LEU A 449 37.90 1.94 17.03
C LEU A 449 37.07 2.30 15.80
N PHE A 450 37.45 3.33 15.06
CA PHE A 450 36.72 3.80 13.88
C PHE A 450 36.55 2.69 12.83
N PRO A 451 37.57 1.90 12.43
CA PRO A 451 37.37 0.86 11.40
C PRO A 451 36.31 -0.18 11.80
N TYR A 452 36.27 -0.55 13.09
CA TYR A 452 35.25 -1.46 13.62
C TYR A 452 33.85 -0.87 13.49
N HIS A 453 33.65 0.38 13.90
CA HIS A 453 32.33 1.03 13.82
C HIS A 453 31.92 1.29 12.36
N ALA A 454 32.84 1.66 11.48
CA ALA A 454 32.61 1.82 10.06
C ALA A 454 32.16 0.48 9.42
N PHE A 455 32.84 -0.61 9.76
CA PHE A 455 32.46 -1.96 9.32
C PHE A 455 31.07 -2.32 9.83
N MET A 456 30.75 -2.06 11.09
CA MET A 456 29.43 -2.35 11.68
C MET A 456 28.31 -1.57 11.01
N ILE A 457 28.52 -0.29 10.64
CA ILE A 457 27.54 0.50 9.87
C ILE A 457 27.28 -0.15 8.50
N LEU A 458 28.35 -0.49 7.77
CA LEU A 458 28.22 -1.11 6.45
C LEU A 458 27.57 -2.50 6.53
N TYR A 459 27.97 -3.31 7.50
CA TYR A 459 27.34 -4.61 7.78
C TYR A 459 25.86 -4.46 8.08
N THR A 460 25.48 -3.52 8.96
CA THR A 460 24.07 -3.24 9.26
C THR A 460 23.31 -2.78 8.02
N ALA A 461 23.90 -1.92 7.20
CA ALA A 461 23.29 -1.51 5.93
C ALA A 461 23.03 -2.71 5.02
N CYS A 462 23.97 -3.64 4.90
CA CYS A 462 23.79 -4.88 4.14
C CYS A 462 22.68 -5.76 4.73
N VAL A 463 22.66 -5.96 6.05
CA VAL A 463 21.62 -6.75 6.73
C VAL A 463 20.23 -6.13 6.57
N VAL A 464 20.13 -4.81 6.50
CA VAL A 464 18.86 -4.10 6.31
C VAL A 464 18.31 -4.28 4.89
N ILE A 465 19.14 -4.25 3.85
CA ILE A 465 18.62 -4.21 2.47
C ILE A 465 18.70 -5.53 1.72
N LEU A 466 19.80 -6.29 1.89
CA LEU A 466 20.06 -7.50 1.08
C LEU A 466 19.01 -8.60 1.21
N PRO A 467 18.42 -8.88 2.40
CA PRO A 467 17.35 -9.89 2.51
C PRO A 467 16.12 -9.54 1.67
N TYR A 468 15.77 -8.25 1.56
CA TYR A 468 14.63 -7.82 0.75
C TYR A 468 14.96 -7.84 -0.74
N ILE A 469 16.19 -7.44 -1.13
CA ILE A 469 16.67 -7.58 -2.52
C ILE A 469 16.63 -9.06 -2.92
N TRP A 470 17.13 -9.95 -2.06
CA TRP A 470 17.12 -11.38 -2.30
C TRP A 470 15.69 -11.91 -2.49
N THR A 471 14.77 -11.54 -1.59
CA THR A 471 13.37 -11.94 -1.67
C THR A 471 12.70 -11.47 -2.97
N GLU A 472 13.00 -10.25 -3.43
CA GLU A 472 12.41 -9.70 -4.65
C GLU A 472 13.04 -10.24 -5.94
N ILE A 473 14.29 -10.75 -5.89
CA ILE A 473 14.97 -11.32 -7.07
C ILE A 473 14.64 -12.79 -7.27
N TRP A 474 14.64 -13.59 -6.19
CA TRP A 474 14.57 -15.06 -6.29
C TRP A 474 13.17 -15.64 -6.06
N TYR A 475 12.27 -14.91 -5.46
CA TYR A 475 10.90 -15.32 -5.17
C TYR A 475 9.92 -14.37 -5.86
#